data_2f5bab48a37004ac60551a0c3eafce5c
#
_entry.id   2f5bab48a37004ac60551a0c3eafce5c
#
_cell.length_a   1.000
_cell.length_b   1.000
_cell.length_c   1.000
_cell.angle_alpha   90.00
_cell.angle_beta   90.00
_cell.angle_gamma   90.00
#
_symmetry.space_group_name_H-M   'P 1'
#
loop_
_entity.id
_entity.type
_entity.pdbx_description
1 polymer ?
#
loop_
_entity_poly.entity_id
_entity_poly.type
_entity_poly.pdbx_seq_one_letter_code
_entity_poly.pdbx_strand_id
1 'polypeptide(L)'
;GYGVANPWTDVWNFFLKTEVPTACIPIGAIPTIAASGSEMSGSCVITNEDGWLKRGSTRSDLCRPKFTLMNPRLNYTLPEYQTESGCVDILMHTMERYFVNIETMEITDSISESLMQTVIYNARILLNEPGNYNARAEIMWAGSLSHNGLTGCGTGGGDWACHQLEHELGGMFDVTHGAGLSAIWGSWARYVYDANPERFAQFATNIFDIPYFADYESTAP
;
A
#
# COMPACT_ATOMS: atom_id res chain seq x y z
N GLY A 1 -5.07 12.87 15.90
CA GLY A 1 -5.22 14.24 15.37
C GLY A 1 -6.65 14.69 15.34
N TYR A 2 -7.54 13.93 14.72
CA TYR A 2 -8.96 14.25 14.58
C TYR A 2 -9.68 14.39 15.93
N GLY A 3 -9.57 13.36 16.80
CA GLY A 3 -10.29 13.36 18.07
C GLY A 3 -9.91 14.53 18.99
N VAL A 4 -8.64 14.91 19.01
CA VAL A 4 -8.18 16.05 19.80
C VAL A 4 -8.69 17.39 19.25
N ALA A 5 -8.74 17.51 17.91
CA ALA A 5 -9.23 18.73 17.26
C ALA A 5 -10.77 18.85 17.23
N ASN A 6 -11.47 17.72 17.44
CA ASN A 6 -12.94 17.63 17.41
C ASN A 6 -13.45 16.93 18.68
N PRO A 7 -13.31 17.52 19.88
CA PRO A 7 -13.52 16.82 21.15
C PRO A 7 -14.99 16.47 21.47
N TRP A 8 -15.92 17.02 20.70
CA TRP A 8 -17.36 16.82 20.87
C TRP A 8 -17.95 15.82 19.89
N THR A 9 -17.12 15.23 19.03
CA THR A 9 -17.54 14.29 18.00
C THR A 9 -16.93 12.92 18.29
N ASP A 10 -17.72 11.86 18.20
CA ASP A 10 -17.19 10.50 18.20
C ASP A 10 -16.31 10.32 16.95
N VAL A 11 -15.05 9.97 17.16
CA VAL A 11 -14.07 9.76 16.08
C VAL A 11 -14.55 8.70 15.08
N TRP A 12 -15.31 7.70 15.55
CA TRP A 12 -15.84 6.64 14.69
C TRP A 12 -16.79 7.19 13.61
N ASN A 13 -17.51 8.27 13.87
CA ASN A 13 -18.41 8.90 12.89
C ASN A 13 -17.66 9.38 11.63
N PHE A 14 -16.36 9.73 11.75
CA PHE A 14 -15.54 10.10 10.59
C PHE A 14 -15.24 8.88 9.71
N PHE A 15 -15.14 7.67 10.28
CA PHE A 15 -14.91 6.43 9.56
C PHE A 15 -16.20 5.83 9.01
N LEU A 16 -17.33 6.08 9.64
CA LEU A 16 -18.67 5.80 9.10
C LEU A 16 -19.08 6.78 8.02
N LYS A 17 -18.34 7.89 7.83
CA LYS A 17 -18.64 8.98 6.90
C LYS A 17 -19.96 9.69 7.21
N THR A 18 -20.47 9.57 8.42
CA THR A 18 -21.65 10.28 8.91
C THR A 18 -21.32 11.71 9.31
N GLU A 19 -20.06 11.97 9.66
CA GLU A 19 -19.51 13.30 9.89
C GLU A 19 -18.20 13.49 9.13
N VAL A 20 -17.81 14.75 8.89
CA VAL A 20 -16.57 15.10 8.18
C VAL A 20 -15.67 15.88 9.13
N PRO A 21 -14.44 15.43 9.38
CA PRO A 21 -13.52 16.17 10.22
C PRO A 21 -13.14 17.50 9.53
N THR A 22 -13.27 18.59 10.26
CA THR A 22 -12.96 19.95 9.78
C THR A 22 -11.59 20.43 10.24
N ALA A 23 -11.02 19.77 11.24
CA ALA A 23 -9.72 20.10 11.81
C ALA A 23 -8.95 18.86 12.23
N CYS A 24 -7.62 18.97 12.23
CA CYS A 24 -6.68 18.01 12.77
C CYS A 24 -5.51 18.77 13.40
N ILE A 25 -5.02 18.34 14.55
CA ILE A 25 -3.77 18.90 15.06
C ILE A 25 -2.60 18.49 14.15
N PRO A 26 -1.54 19.32 14.03
CA PRO A 26 -0.35 18.96 13.29
C PRO A 26 0.25 17.63 13.78
N ILE A 27 0.60 16.76 12.84
CA ILE A 27 1.15 15.43 13.11
C ILE A 27 2.60 15.40 12.63
N GLY A 28 3.50 14.83 13.42
CA GLY A 28 4.83 14.37 13.00
C GLY A 28 4.86 12.85 13.03
N ALA A 29 5.67 12.22 12.17
CA ALA A 29 5.80 10.78 12.09
C ALA A 29 7.24 10.33 12.28
N ILE A 30 7.43 9.20 12.98
CA ILE A 30 8.69 8.47 13.08
C ILE A 30 8.35 7.01 12.78
N PRO A 31 8.41 6.56 11.51
CA PRO A 31 8.03 5.21 11.16
C PRO A 31 9.05 4.19 11.71
N THR A 32 8.54 3.14 12.33
CA THR A 32 9.32 2.02 12.87
C THR A 32 9.13 0.74 12.05
N ILE A 33 8.28 0.80 11.04
CA ILE A 33 8.05 -0.23 10.02
C ILE A 33 7.82 0.46 8.68
N ALA A 34 8.38 -0.09 7.62
CA ALA A 34 8.07 0.31 6.26
C ALA A 34 6.94 -0.58 5.73
N ALA A 35 5.78 -0.01 5.51
CA ALA A 35 4.58 -0.69 5.01
C ALA A 35 3.59 0.34 4.44
N SER A 36 2.65 0.81 5.25
CA SER A 36 1.51 1.67 4.88
C SER A 36 1.86 3.07 4.37
N GLY A 37 3.12 3.49 4.38
CA GLY A 37 3.51 4.86 3.99
C GLY A 37 2.80 5.95 4.81
N SER A 38 2.47 5.66 6.07
CA SER A 38 1.70 6.54 6.95
C SER A 38 2.34 7.91 7.18
N GLU A 39 3.65 8.00 6.99
CA GLU A 39 4.44 9.22 7.10
C GLU A 39 4.18 10.22 5.97
N MET A 40 3.70 9.76 4.82
CA MET A 40 3.36 10.61 3.67
C MET A 40 1.91 10.41 3.19
N SER A 41 1.17 9.51 3.82
CA SER A 41 -0.23 9.23 3.47
C SER A 41 -1.21 10.23 4.07
N GLY A 42 -2.27 10.51 3.34
CA GLY A 42 -3.46 11.21 3.85
C GLY A 42 -4.57 10.27 4.33
N SER A 43 -4.30 8.96 4.39
CA SER A 43 -5.25 7.95 4.81
C SER A 43 -4.95 7.47 6.23
N CYS A 44 -5.99 7.04 6.93
CA CYS A 44 -5.87 6.34 8.21
C CYS A 44 -6.93 5.25 8.30
N VAL A 45 -6.61 4.17 8.97
CA VAL A 45 -7.48 3.01 9.17
C VAL A 45 -7.53 2.72 10.66
N ILE A 46 -8.71 2.45 11.19
CA ILE A 46 -8.91 2.00 12.57
C ILE A 46 -9.87 0.81 12.61
N THR A 47 -9.72 -0.01 13.63
CA THR A 47 -10.65 -1.10 13.94
C THR A 47 -11.52 -0.70 15.12
N ASN A 48 -12.83 -0.81 14.98
CA ASN A 48 -13.77 -0.71 16.10
C ASN A 48 -13.95 -2.12 16.68
N GLU A 49 -13.57 -2.31 17.94
CA GLU A 49 -13.68 -3.60 18.62
C GLU A 49 -15.15 -4.02 18.83
N ASP A 50 -16.07 -3.06 18.87
CA ASP A 50 -17.51 -3.36 18.83
C ASP A 50 -17.89 -3.73 17.37
N GLY A 51 -18.01 -5.04 17.15
CA GLY A 51 -18.29 -5.63 15.84
C GLY A 51 -17.09 -5.89 14.96
N TRP A 52 -15.88 -5.62 15.42
CA TRP A 52 -14.61 -5.87 14.68
C TRP A 52 -14.58 -5.26 13.28
N LEU A 53 -15.07 -4.03 13.18
CA LEU A 53 -15.17 -3.31 11.90
C LEU A 53 -13.89 -2.51 11.64
N LYS A 54 -13.11 -2.90 10.64
CA LYS A 54 -11.92 -2.18 10.17
C LYS A 54 -12.33 -1.21 9.05
N ARG A 55 -12.15 0.08 9.24
CA ARG A 55 -12.59 1.12 8.29
C ARG A 55 -11.51 2.14 8.01
N GLY A 56 -11.39 2.53 6.73
CA GLY A 56 -10.49 3.56 6.27
C GLY A 56 -11.17 4.91 6.09
N SER A 57 -10.42 5.96 6.35
CA SER A 57 -10.80 7.34 6.05
C SER A 57 -9.66 8.07 5.35
N THR A 58 -9.99 8.85 4.33
CA THR A 58 -9.03 9.66 3.57
C THR A 58 -9.38 11.12 3.70
N ARG A 59 -8.46 11.92 4.24
CA ARG A 59 -8.56 13.37 4.37
C ARG A 59 -7.16 13.97 4.31
N SER A 60 -6.52 13.84 3.16
CA SER A 60 -5.10 14.08 2.94
C SER A 60 -4.58 15.41 3.47
N ASP A 61 -5.32 16.48 3.28
CA ASP A 61 -4.88 17.83 3.65
C ASP A 61 -4.87 18.05 5.17
N LEU A 62 -5.73 17.33 5.89
CA LEU A 62 -5.85 17.46 7.33
C LEU A 62 -4.89 16.54 8.09
N CYS A 63 -4.81 15.26 7.72
CA CYS A 63 -4.11 14.27 8.54
C CYS A 63 -2.73 13.87 8.02
N ARG A 64 -2.32 14.33 6.85
CA ARG A 64 -0.97 14.07 6.35
C ARG A 64 0.08 14.67 7.33
N PRO A 65 1.07 13.91 7.76
CA PRO A 65 2.15 14.41 8.61
C PRO A 65 2.83 15.64 8.04
N LYS A 66 3.18 16.58 8.90
CA LYS A 66 3.85 17.84 8.51
C LYS A 66 5.36 17.69 8.43
N PHE A 67 5.90 16.71 9.14
CA PHE A 67 7.30 16.29 9.04
C PHE A 67 7.44 14.82 9.40
N THR A 68 8.53 14.22 8.93
CA THR A 68 8.86 12.81 9.20
C THR A 68 10.34 12.64 9.47
N LEU A 69 10.67 11.85 10.49
CA LEU A 69 12.03 11.43 10.77
C LEU A 69 12.16 9.95 10.36
N MET A 70 12.74 9.73 9.18
CA MET A 70 12.92 8.41 8.60
C MET A 70 14.31 7.86 8.92
N ASN A 71 14.38 6.87 9.81
CA ASN A 71 15.62 6.21 10.16
C ASN A 71 15.51 4.70 9.94
N PRO A 72 16.15 4.16 8.88
CA PRO A 72 16.08 2.73 8.55
C PRO A 72 16.52 1.80 9.69
N ARG A 73 17.38 2.26 10.60
CA ARG A 73 17.83 1.46 11.76
C ARG A 73 16.69 1.11 12.73
N LEU A 74 15.61 1.89 12.75
CA LEU A 74 14.44 1.58 13.59
C LEU A 74 13.70 0.32 13.12
N ASN A 75 13.98 -0.14 11.90
CA ASN A 75 13.41 -1.36 11.34
C ASN A 75 14.27 -2.63 11.57
N TYR A 76 15.45 -2.51 12.18
CA TYR A 76 16.38 -3.65 12.33
C TYR A 76 15.84 -4.76 13.24
N THR A 77 14.99 -4.41 14.18
CA THR A 77 14.40 -5.35 15.15
C THR A 77 13.08 -5.97 14.69
N LEU A 78 12.62 -5.60 13.49
CA LEU A 78 11.40 -6.20 12.94
C LEU A 78 11.62 -7.69 12.65
N PRO A 79 10.71 -8.58 13.06
CA PRO A 79 10.70 -9.95 12.60
C PRO A 79 10.61 -10.04 11.08
N GLU A 80 11.16 -11.11 10.51
CA GLU A 80 11.10 -11.41 9.07
C GLU A 80 9.68 -11.31 8.53
N TYR A 81 8.74 -11.99 9.16
CA TYR A 81 7.31 -11.97 8.78
C TYR A 81 6.73 -10.54 8.70
N GLN A 82 7.09 -9.65 9.62
CA GLN A 82 6.61 -8.25 9.58
C GLN A 82 7.30 -7.45 8.49
N THR A 83 8.57 -7.72 8.22
CA THR A 83 9.32 -7.08 7.13
C THR A 83 8.72 -7.48 5.78
N GLU A 84 8.47 -8.75 5.56
CA GLU A 84 7.88 -9.27 4.32
C GLU A 84 6.45 -8.75 4.12
N SER A 85 5.64 -8.80 5.16
CA SER A 85 4.28 -8.24 5.13
C SER A 85 4.29 -6.75 4.78
N GLY A 86 5.26 -5.99 5.32
CA GLY A 86 5.44 -4.59 4.96
C GLY A 86 5.80 -4.40 3.49
N CYS A 87 6.70 -5.20 2.95
CA CYS A 87 7.06 -5.17 1.52
C CYS A 87 5.85 -5.48 0.63
N VAL A 88 5.04 -6.47 1.00
CA VAL A 88 3.79 -6.79 0.27
C VAL A 88 2.82 -5.62 0.31
N ASP A 89 2.64 -4.97 1.45
CA ASP A 89 1.75 -3.81 1.58
C ASP A 89 2.18 -2.66 0.64
N ILE A 90 3.49 -2.37 0.59
CA ILE A 90 4.06 -1.38 -0.33
C ILE A 90 3.78 -1.74 -1.80
N LEU A 91 3.99 -3.01 -2.18
CA LEU A 91 3.67 -3.51 -3.52
C LEU A 91 2.18 -3.34 -3.81
N MET A 92 1.32 -3.75 -2.89
CA MET A 92 -0.13 -3.70 -3.08
C MET A 92 -0.66 -2.28 -3.23
N HIS A 93 -0.14 -1.30 -2.48
CA HIS A 93 -0.48 0.11 -2.69
C HIS A 93 -0.20 0.58 -4.11
N THR A 94 0.89 0.11 -4.72
CA THR A 94 1.25 0.43 -6.09
C THR A 94 0.39 -0.36 -7.07
N MET A 95 0.20 -1.66 -6.85
CA MET A 95 -0.57 -2.55 -7.72
C MET A 95 -2.05 -2.18 -7.82
N GLU A 96 -2.67 -1.76 -6.71
CA GLU A 96 -4.07 -1.27 -6.72
C GLU A 96 -4.28 -0.06 -7.64
N ARG A 97 -3.23 0.74 -7.85
CA ARG A 97 -3.25 1.89 -8.76
C ARG A 97 -2.77 1.53 -10.17
N TYR A 98 -1.96 0.48 -10.29
CA TYR A 98 -1.43 0.00 -11.55
C TYR A 98 -2.47 -0.79 -12.35
N PHE A 99 -3.19 -1.71 -11.70
CA PHE A 99 -4.22 -2.54 -12.33
C PHE A 99 -5.57 -1.81 -12.40
N VAL A 100 -5.63 -0.80 -13.25
CA VAL A 100 -6.84 -0.03 -13.54
C VAL A 100 -7.15 -0.06 -15.05
N ASN A 101 -8.43 0.01 -15.41
CA ASN A 101 -8.89 0.02 -16.80
C ASN A 101 -8.91 1.43 -17.38
N ILE A 102 -7.75 2.07 -17.47
CA ILE A 102 -7.56 3.36 -18.15
C ILE A 102 -6.41 3.23 -19.15
N GLU A 103 -6.39 4.16 -20.12
CA GLU A 103 -5.29 4.26 -21.06
C GLU A 103 -3.95 4.42 -20.36
N THR A 104 -2.92 3.89 -20.97
CA THR A 104 -1.56 3.85 -20.44
C THR A 104 -1.04 5.24 -20.07
N MET A 105 -0.46 5.35 -18.90
CA MET A 105 0.19 6.55 -18.37
C MET A 105 1.69 6.26 -18.26
N GLU A 106 2.43 6.38 -19.34
CA GLU A 106 3.82 5.92 -19.48
C GLU A 106 4.73 6.30 -18.31
N ILE A 107 4.72 7.57 -17.87
CA ILE A 107 5.56 8.01 -16.74
C ILE A 107 5.08 7.41 -15.43
N THR A 108 3.78 7.40 -15.16
CA THR A 108 3.22 6.83 -13.93
C THR A 108 3.47 5.33 -13.85
N ASP A 109 3.33 4.64 -14.97
CA ASP A 109 3.62 3.21 -15.09
C ASP A 109 5.12 2.94 -14.84
N SER A 110 6.01 3.68 -15.50
CA SER A 110 7.47 3.54 -15.32
C SER A 110 7.91 3.77 -13.86
N ILE A 111 7.33 4.76 -13.19
CA ILE A 111 7.58 5.01 -11.76
C ILE A 111 7.09 3.84 -10.92
N SER A 112 5.88 3.35 -11.18
CA SER A 112 5.27 2.23 -10.46
C SER A 112 6.04 0.93 -10.65
N GLU A 113 6.45 0.64 -11.87
CA GLU A 113 7.23 -0.54 -12.24
C GLU A 113 8.62 -0.51 -11.58
N SER A 114 9.34 0.60 -11.68
CA SER A 114 10.64 0.76 -11.02
C SER A 114 10.55 0.66 -9.49
N LEU A 115 9.48 1.20 -8.89
CA LEU A 115 9.23 1.07 -7.45
C LEU A 115 9.01 -0.40 -7.07
N MET A 116 8.15 -1.12 -7.78
CA MET A 116 7.88 -2.53 -7.51
C MET A 116 9.12 -3.40 -7.68
N GLN A 117 9.90 -3.22 -8.75
CA GLN A 117 11.18 -3.90 -8.94
C GLN A 117 12.16 -3.63 -7.78
N THR A 118 12.26 -2.37 -7.35
CA THR A 118 13.13 -1.97 -6.23
C THR A 118 12.71 -2.67 -4.93
N VAL A 119 11.41 -2.73 -4.65
CA VAL A 119 10.87 -3.41 -3.47
C VAL A 119 11.18 -4.90 -3.51
N ILE A 120 10.90 -5.58 -4.63
CA ILE A 120 11.14 -7.02 -4.79
C ILE A 120 12.63 -7.34 -4.63
N TYR A 121 13.50 -6.55 -5.25
CA TYR A 121 14.95 -6.74 -5.15
C TYR A 121 15.45 -6.60 -3.71
N ASN A 122 15.08 -5.51 -3.03
CA ASN A 122 15.53 -5.25 -1.66
C ASN A 122 14.88 -6.16 -0.62
N ALA A 123 13.65 -6.61 -0.81
CA ALA A 123 13.01 -7.62 0.03
C ALA A 123 13.83 -8.93 0.01
N ARG A 124 14.28 -9.38 -1.16
CA ARG A 124 15.15 -10.57 -1.29
C ARG A 124 16.48 -10.41 -0.55
N ILE A 125 17.06 -9.22 -0.52
CA ILE A 125 18.26 -8.94 0.29
C ILE A 125 17.93 -9.09 1.78
N LEU A 126 16.82 -8.54 2.23
CA LEU A 126 16.42 -8.54 3.64
C LEU A 126 16.11 -9.94 4.20
N LEU A 127 15.73 -10.91 3.36
CA LEU A 127 15.59 -12.32 3.74
C LEU A 127 16.91 -12.92 4.27
N ASN A 128 18.04 -12.51 3.71
CA ASN A 128 19.35 -13.04 4.07
C ASN A 128 20.14 -12.07 4.98
N GLU A 129 19.89 -10.80 4.84
CA GLU A 129 20.60 -9.72 5.52
C GLU A 129 19.60 -8.75 6.19
N PRO A 130 18.88 -9.14 7.26
CA PRO A 130 17.81 -8.32 7.85
C PRO A 130 18.30 -6.97 8.41
N GLY A 131 19.60 -6.83 8.66
CA GLY A 131 20.25 -5.59 9.10
C GLY A 131 20.89 -4.77 7.96
N ASN A 132 20.65 -5.10 6.69
CA ASN A 132 21.22 -4.34 5.57
C ASN A 132 20.59 -2.94 5.51
N TYR A 133 21.42 -1.92 5.81
CA TYR A 133 20.96 -0.53 5.92
C TYR A 133 20.39 -0.02 4.60
N ASN A 134 21.08 -0.29 3.48
CA ASN A 134 20.65 0.23 2.18
C ASN A 134 19.31 -0.38 1.75
N ALA A 135 19.16 -1.69 1.91
CA ALA A 135 17.89 -2.36 1.59
C ALA A 135 16.74 -1.84 2.47
N ARG A 136 16.97 -1.64 3.78
CA ARG A 136 15.97 -1.02 4.67
C ARG A 136 15.62 0.41 4.27
N ALA A 137 16.61 1.19 3.83
CA ALA A 137 16.40 2.58 3.38
C ALA A 137 15.57 2.63 2.10
N GLU A 138 15.88 1.76 1.12
CA GLU A 138 15.13 1.68 -0.13
C GLU A 138 13.66 1.25 0.12
N ILE A 139 13.43 0.22 0.93
CA ILE A 139 12.09 -0.22 1.30
C ILE A 139 11.32 0.89 2.04
N MET A 140 11.95 1.59 2.97
CA MET A 140 11.33 2.68 3.71
C MET A 140 10.94 3.84 2.78
N TRP A 141 11.80 4.20 1.83
CA TRP A 141 11.51 5.25 0.86
C TRP A 141 10.43 4.81 -0.14
N ALA A 142 10.51 3.57 -0.64
CA ALA A 142 9.47 3.00 -1.49
C ALA A 142 8.08 3.00 -0.81
N GLY A 143 8.03 2.70 0.48
CA GLY A 143 6.79 2.77 1.28
C GLY A 143 6.15 4.14 1.23
N SER A 144 6.94 5.19 1.43
CA SER A 144 6.46 6.57 1.32
C SER A 144 5.93 6.90 -0.07
N LEU A 145 6.68 6.52 -1.12
CA LEU A 145 6.31 6.82 -2.52
C LEU A 145 5.10 6.01 -2.99
N SER A 146 4.95 4.77 -2.52
CA SER A 146 3.82 3.92 -2.89
C SER A 146 2.47 4.47 -2.44
N HIS A 147 2.45 5.30 -1.39
CA HIS A 147 1.18 5.77 -0.81
C HIS A 147 1.04 7.29 -0.65
N ASN A 148 1.95 8.08 -1.21
CA ASN A 148 1.85 9.55 -1.22
C ASN A 148 0.98 10.10 -2.37
N GLY A 149 0.51 9.25 -3.28
CA GLY A 149 -0.29 9.60 -4.45
C GLY A 149 0.48 9.60 -5.78
N LEU A 150 1.82 9.51 -5.76
CA LEU A 150 2.64 9.57 -6.96
C LEU A 150 2.31 8.45 -7.96
N THR A 151 2.24 7.20 -7.48
CA THR A 151 1.90 6.03 -8.31
C THR A 151 0.44 5.99 -8.77
N GLY A 152 -0.37 6.95 -8.36
CA GLY A 152 -1.77 7.10 -8.72
C GLY A 152 -2.08 8.28 -9.63
N CYS A 153 -1.06 9.02 -10.09
CA CYS A 153 -1.27 10.17 -10.97
C CYS A 153 -1.91 9.72 -12.30
N GLY A 154 -3.11 10.23 -12.58
CA GLY A 154 -3.87 9.89 -13.79
C GLY A 154 -4.65 8.57 -13.73
N THR A 155 -4.52 7.78 -12.67
CA THR A 155 -5.14 6.44 -12.57
C THR A 155 -6.54 6.44 -11.94
N GLY A 156 -7.14 7.56 -11.71
CA GLY A 156 -8.43 7.65 -11.00
C GLY A 156 -8.34 7.30 -9.51
N GLY A 157 -7.15 7.02 -8.98
CA GLY A 157 -6.90 6.73 -7.57
C GLY A 157 -6.78 5.26 -7.20
N GLY A 158 -7.03 4.35 -8.14
CA GLY A 158 -6.90 2.89 -7.94
C GLY A 158 -8.23 2.18 -7.67
N ASP A 159 -8.20 0.85 -7.75
CA ASP A 159 -9.36 -0.03 -7.54
C ASP A 159 -9.62 -0.31 -6.05
N TRP A 160 -8.59 -0.64 -5.29
CA TRP A 160 -8.64 -0.92 -3.84
C TRP A 160 -9.46 -2.15 -3.42
N ALA A 161 -9.80 -3.03 -4.34
CA ALA A 161 -10.61 -4.22 -4.05
C ALA A 161 -9.89 -5.17 -3.07
N CYS A 162 -8.60 -5.43 -3.28
CA CYS A 162 -7.83 -6.32 -2.39
C CYS A 162 -7.74 -5.74 -0.98
N HIS A 163 -7.50 -4.44 -0.84
CA HIS A 163 -7.47 -3.77 0.47
C HIS A 163 -8.82 -3.81 1.18
N GLN A 164 -9.92 -3.62 0.45
CA GLN A 164 -11.26 -3.69 1.05
C GLN A 164 -11.61 -5.10 1.53
N LEU A 165 -11.26 -6.13 0.75
CA LEU A 165 -11.43 -7.52 1.15
C LEU A 165 -10.54 -7.88 2.35
N GLU A 166 -9.29 -7.38 2.37
CA GLU A 166 -8.37 -7.59 3.49
C GLU A 166 -8.87 -6.93 4.77
N HIS A 167 -9.48 -5.75 4.69
CA HIS A 167 -10.04 -5.09 5.87
C HIS A 167 -11.06 -5.96 6.59
N GLU A 168 -11.87 -6.75 5.88
CA GLU A 168 -12.79 -7.70 6.50
C GLU A 168 -12.04 -8.85 7.17
N LEU A 169 -11.00 -9.40 6.51
CA LEU A 169 -10.15 -10.45 7.12
C LEU A 169 -9.40 -9.93 8.35
N GLY A 170 -8.77 -8.76 8.23
CA GLY A 170 -8.04 -8.13 9.32
C GLY A 170 -8.95 -7.73 10.48
N GLY A 171 -10.18 -7.30 10.21
CA GLY A 171 -11.18 -7.02 11.24
C GLY A 171 -11.64 -8.27 11.98
N MET A 172 -11.98 -9.33 11.26
CA MET A 172 -12.55 -10.55 11.84
C MET A 172 -11.50 -11.45 12.51
N PHE A 173 -10.29 -11.52 12.01
CA PHE A 173 -9.30 -12.53 12.37
C PHE A 173 -7.96 -11.97 12.84
N ASP A 174 -7.82 -10.63 12.90
CA ASP A 174 -6.57 -9.95 13.27
C ASP A 174 -5.37 -10.39 12.41
N VAL A 175 -5.60 -10.62 11.12
CA VAL A 175 -4.55 -11.00 10.17
C VAL A 175 -3.61 -9.82 9.95
N THR A 176 -2.30 -10.08 9.92
CA THR A 176 -1.31 -9.08 9.53
C THR A 176 -1.62 -8.56 8.12
N HIS A 177 -1.77 -7.25 7.96
CA HIS A 177 -2.34 -6.62 6.77
C HIS A 177 -1.70 -7.07 5.45
N GLY A 178 -0.37 -6.95 5.33
CA GLY A 178 0.31 -7.38 4.10
C GLY A 178 0.20 -8.89 3.82
N ALA A 179 0.16 -9.74 4.86
CA ALA A 179 -0.06 -11.17 4.69
C ALA A 179 -1.48 -11.47 4.17
N GLY A 180 -2.50 -10.76 4.70
CA GLY A 180 -3.87 -10.83 4.20
C GLY A 180 -3.97 -10.41 2.75
N LEU A 181 -3.32 -9.31 2.36
CA LEU A 181 -3.24 -8.84 0.98
C LEU A 181 -2.61 -9.88 0.05
N SER A 182 -1.49 -10.48 0.49
CA SER A 182 -0.82 -11.56 -0.27
C SER A 182 -1.74 -12.75 -0.53
N ALA A 183 -2.52 -13.16 0.47
CA ALA A 183 -3.46 -14.27 0.34
C ALA A 183 -4.61 -13.99 -0.63
N ILE A 184 -5.05 -12.74 -0.73
CA ILE A 184 -6.19 -12.33 -1.57
C ILE A 184 -5.77 -12.09 -3.01
N TRP A 185 -4.61 -11.45 -3.22
CA TRP A 185 -4.25 -10.88 -4.52
C TRP A 185 -4.27 -11.90 -5.67
N GLY A 186 -3.71 -13.09 -5.47
CA GLY A 186 -3.68 -14.10 -6.52
C GLY A 186 -5.06 -14.58 -6.97
N SER A 187 -6.04 -14.61 -6.07
CA SER A 187 -7.43 -14.96 -6.41
C SER A 187 -8.12 -13.81 -7.12
N TRP A 188 -7.91 -12.58 -6.67
CA TRP A 188 -8.41 -11.38 -7.33
C TRP A 188 -7.84 -11.26 -8.74
N ALA A 189 -6.54 -11.41 -8.92
CA ALA A 189 -5.87 -11.30 -10.21
C ALA A 189 -6.45 -12.29 -11.24
N ARG A 190 -6.66 -13.56 -10.86
CA ARG A 190 -7.30 -14.55 -11.74
C ARG A 190 -8.73 -14.18 -12.08
N TYR A 191 -9.46 -13.58 -11.16
CA TYR A 191 -10.86 -13.20 -11.37
C TYR A 191 -11.00 -12.04 -12.37
N VAL A 192 -10.07 -11.07 -12.34
CA VAL A 192 -10.14 -9.88 -13.20
C VAL A 192 -9.28 -9.96 -14.46
N TYR A 193 -8.46 -11.00 -14.61
CA TYR A 193 -7.49 -11.15 -15.71
C TYR A 193 -8.07 -10.88 -17.09
N ASP A 194 -9.24 -11.47 -17.39
CA ASP A 194 -9.89 -11.34 -18.69
C ASP A 194 -10.35 -9.91 -19.02
N ALA A 195 -10.44 -9.04 -18.02
CA ALA A 195 -10.85 -7.66 -18.24
C ALA A 195 -9.75 -6.80 -18.90
N ASN A 196 -8.47 -7.14 -18.65
CA ASN A 196 -7.33 -6.42 -19.24
C ASN A 196 -6.06 -7.31 -19.26
N PRO A 197 -5.99 -8.35 -20.10
CA PRO A 197 -4.85 -9.26 -20.16
C PRO A 197 -3.55 -8.56 -20.60
N GLU A 198 -3.65 -7.50 -21.38
CA GLU A 198 -2.49 -6.67 -21.79
C GLU A 198 -1.78 -6.05 -20.59
N ARG A 199 -2.53 -5.58 -19.60
CA ARG A 199 -1.98 -5.00 -18.38
C ARG A 199 -1.24 -6.04 -17.52
N PHE A 200 -1.75 -7.27 -17.46
CA PHE A 200 -1.07 -8.39 -16.81
C PHE A 200 0.20 -8.81 -17.57
N ALA A 201 0.17 -8.81 -18.90
CA ALA A 201 1.36 -9.09 -19.71
C ALA A 201 2.45 -8.01 -19.52
N GLN A 202 2.06 -6.73 -19.49
CA GLN A 202 2.97 -5.61 -19.18
C GLN A 202 3.61 -5.80 -17.79
N PHE A 203 2.80 -6.12 -16.78
CA PHE A 203 3.28 -6.40 -15.43
C PHE A 203 4.28 -7.55 -15.40
N ALA A 204 3.95 -8.68 -16.04
CA ALA A 204 4.81 -9.85 -16.11
C ALA A 204 6.17 -9.53 -16.78
N THR A 205 6.14 -8.81 -17.87
CA THR A 205 7.34 -8.43 -18.64
C THR A 205 8.17 -7.41 -17.87
N ASN A 206 7.55 -6.31 -17.41
CA ASN A 206 8.30 -5.19 -16.85
C ASN A 206 8.74 -5.41 -15.40
N ILE A 207 8.04 -6.25 -14.63
CA ILE A 207 8.39 -6.49 -13.22
C ILE A 207 9.20 -7.77 -13.02
N PHE A 208 8.90 -8.81 -13.80
CA PHE A 208 9.48 -10.14 -13.60
C PHE A 208 10.36 -10.61 -14.76
N ASP A 209 10.64 -9.72 -15.73
CA ASP A 209 11.46 -10.04 -16.91
C ASP A 209 10.94 -11.25 -17.71
N ILE A 210 9.64 -11.53 -17.65
CA ILE A 210 9.02 -12.59 -18.44
C ILE A 210 9.02 -12.15 -19.90
N PRO A 211 9.55 -12.96 -20.86
CA PRO A 211 9.55 -12.58 -22.26
C PRO A 211 8.15 -12.29 -22.79
N TYR A 212 8.00 -11.17 -23.48
CA TYR A 212 6.75 -10.87 -24.17
C TYR A 212 6.53 -11.84 -25.33
N PHE A 213 5.40 -12.50 -25.35
CA PHE A 213 4.95 -13.35 -26.45
C PHE A 213 3.90 -12.60 -27.29
N ALA A 214 3.64 -13.11 -28.49
CA ALA A 214 2.70 -12.47 -29.43
C ALA A 214 1.25 -12.47 -28.91
N ASP A 215 0.93 -13.29 -27.94
CA ASP A 215 -0.34 -13.29 -27.24
C ASP A 215 -0.16 -13.03 -25.73
N TYR A 216 -1.16 -12.37 -25.16
CA TYR A 216 -1.12 -11.98 -23.75
C TYR A 216 -1.27 -13.17 -22.79
N GLU A 217 -2.01 -14.20 -23.17
CA GLU A 217 -2.23 -15.41 -22.38
C GLU A 217 -0.92 -16.16 -22.13
N SER A 218 -0.06 -16.24 -23.16
CA SER A 218 1.26 -16.85 -23.04
C SER A 218 2.27 -15.97 -22.29
N THR A 219 2.06 -14.65 -22.24
CA THR A 219 2.96 -13.71 -21.54
C THR A 219 2.65 -13.60 -20.07
N ALA A 220 1.41 -13.73 -19.67
CA ALA A 220 0.95 -13.60 -18.29
C ALA A 220 0.09 -14.79 -17.88
N PRO A 221 0.66 -16.00 -17.77
CA PRO A 221 -0.05 -17.23 -17.45
C PRO A 221 -0.57 -17.30 -16.01
#